data_58a9b741c33a5185afea5bc379e05a36
#
_entry.id   58a9b741c33a5185afea5bc379e05a36
#
_cell.length_a   1.000
_cell.length_b   1.000
_cell.length_c   1.000
_cell.angle_alpha   90.00
_cell.angle_beta   90.00
_cell.angle_gamma   90.00
#
_symmetry.space_group_name_H-M   'P 1'
#
loop_
_entity.id
_entity.type
_entity.pdbx_description
1 polymer ?
#
loop_
_entity_poly.entity_id
_entity_poly.type
_entity_poly.pdbx_seq_one_letter_code
_entity_poly.pdbx_strand_id
1 'polypeptide(L)'
;NPVIRDPHTTDNTLVVNFKYNSGITTKDVTTLQTNVLTKIASYNNDTLEDFAGMFRYSKLVEAVNDADTSILSNITTVRMYKYFTPTLNSGLKYTLSYNNALYNPHSGHNSSGGGVISSTGFKVNNDSSANEHFLDDDGAGNLRLYYLSGTARVYTDATYGTVNYTTGEVVLTSAQL
;
A
#
# COMPACT_ATOMS: atom_id res chain seq x y z
N ASN A 1 -20.71 -21.43 18.55
CA ASN A 1 -20.77 -21.35 17.10
C ASN A 1 -19.51 -20.64 16.62
N PRO A 2 -18.70 -21.25 15.75
CA PRO A 2 -17.58 -20.55 15.14
C PRO A 2 -18.13 -19.41 14.29
N VAL A 3 -17.63 -18.20 14.52
CA VAL A 3 -17.92 -17.05 13.67
C VAL A 3 -16.89 -17.07 12.54
N ILE A 4 -17.31 -17.42 11.34
CA ILE A 4 -16.49 -17.29 10.14
C ILE A 4 -16.51 -15.81 9.80
N ARG A 5 -15.34 -15.14 9.89
CA ARG A 5 -15.15 -13.77 9.37
C ARG A 5 -14.38 -13.87 8.07
N ASP A 6 -14.78 -13.06 7.10
CA ASP A 6 -13.97 -12.89 5.89
C ASP A 6 -12.56 -12.42 6.28
N PRO A 7 -11.51 -13.01 5.71
CA PRO A 7 -10.16 -12.55 5.95
C PRO A 7 -10.04 -11.10 5.48
N HIS A 8 -9.41 -10.25 6.29
CA HIS A 8 -9.07 -8.89 5.89
C HIS A 8 -8.00 -8.95 4.80
N THR A 9 -8.43 -8.89 3.55
CA THR A 9 -7.52 -8.90 2.40
C THR A 9 -6.71 -7.61 2.32
N THR A 10 -5.49 -7.72 1.82
CA THR A 10 -4.65 -6.59 1.42
C THR A 10 -4.46 -6.68 -0.09
N ASP A 11 -4.95 -5.70 -0.82
CA ASP A 11 -4.79 -5.64 -2.27
C ASP A 11 -3.45 -5.00 -2.63
N ASN A 12 -2.80 -5.52 -3.66
CA ASN A 12 -1.53 -4.99 -4.14
C ASN A 12 -1.66 -4.49 -5.57
N THR A 13 -1.18 -3.29 -5.82
CA THR A 13 -0.96 -2.77 -7.18
C THR A 13 0.52 -2.74 -7.48
N LEU A 14 0.88 -3.26 -8.65
CA LEU A 14 2.25 -3.38 -9.11
C LEU A 14 2.48 -2.52 -10.34
N VAL A 15 3.62 -1.82 -10.37
CA VAL A 15 4.17 -1.22 -11.59
C VAL A 15 5.51 -1.87 -11.83
N VAL A 16 5.62 -2.65 -12.91
CA VAL A 16 6.82 -3.42 -13.25
C VAL A 16 7.44 -2.87 -14.52
N ASN A 17 8.66 -2.40 -14.43
CA ASN A 17 9.49 -2.02 -15.56
C ASN A 17 10.65 -3.01 -15.65
N PHE A 18 10.80 -3.72 -16.76
CA PHE A 18 11.89 -4.66 -16.96
C PHE A 18 12.72 -4.31 -18.17
N LYS A 19 14.01 -4.66 -18.12
CA LYS A 19 14.97 -4.54 -19.20
C LYS A 19 15.31 -5.94 -19.71
N TYR A 20 15.31 -6.12 -21.02
CA TYR A 20 15.63 -7.40 -21.63
C TYR A 20 16.67 -7.25 -22.76
N ASN A 21 17.33 -8.36 -23.10
CA ASN A 21 18.28 -8.43 -24.20
C ASN A 21 17.60 -9.04 -25.44
N SER A 22 17.34 -8.21 -26.44
CA SER A 22 16.75 -8.64 -27.71
C SER A 22 17.66 -9.54 -28.55
N GLY A 23 18.96 -9.62 -28.25
CA GLY A 23 19.91 -10.47 -28.97
C GLY A 23 19.85 -11.95 -28.58
N ILE A 24 19.20 -12.29 -27.44
CA ILE A 24 19.13 -13.68 -26.96
C ILE A 24 17.70 -14.22 -26.93
N THR A 25 16.71 -13.44 -27.40
CA THR A 25 15.33 -13.88 -27.52
C THR A 25 14.75 -13.54 -28.88
N THR A 26 13.88 -14.40 -29.39
CA THR A 26 13.05 -14.13 -30.58
C THR A 26 11.64 -13.66 -30.21
N LYS A 27 11.34 -13.59 -28.90
CA LYS A 27 10.04 -13.16 -28.40
C LYS A 27 9.90 -11.64 -28.51
N ASP A 28 8.73 -11.19 -28.89
CA ASP A 28 8.39 -9.77 -28.86
C ASP A 28 8.11 -9.29 -27.43
N VAL A 29 8.05 -7.98 -27.25
CA VAL A 29 7.81 -7.35 -25.94
C VAL A 29 6.47 -7.76 -25.34
N THR A 30 5.45 -7.95 -26.15
CA THR A 30 4.10 -8.35 -25.70
C THR A 30 4.11 -9.76 -25.11
N THR A 31 4.84 -10.68 -25.75
CA THR A 31 5.04 -12.03 -25.24
C THR A 31 5.81 -12.02 -23.91
N LEU A 32 6.86 -11.20 -23.80
CA LEU A 32 7.62 -11.05 -22.55
C LEU A 32 6.75 -10.46 -21.43
N GLN A 33 5.93 -9.46 -21.73
CA GLN A 33 4.97 -8.90 -20.77
C GLN A 33 3.97 -9.97 -20.30
N THR A 34 3.44 -10.79 -21.20
CA THR A 34 2.54 -11.90 -20.86
C THR A 34 3.23 -12.92 -19.96
N ASN A 35 4.49 -13.26 -20.23
CA ASN A 35 5.27 -14.17 -19.38
C ASN A 35 5.44 -13.61 -17.96
N VAL A 36 5.74 -12.29 -17.85
CA VAL A 36 5.87 -11.60 -16.56
C VAL A 36 4.55 -11.63 -15.81
N LEU A 37 3.44 -11.30 -16.47
CA LEU A 37 2.11 -11.34 -15.84
C LEU A 37 1.74 -12.75 -15.36
N THR A 38 2.05 -13.77 -16.14
CA THR A 38 1.83 -15.18 -15.75
C THR A 38 2.64 -15.56 -14.51
N LYS A 39 3.90 -15.15 -14.43
CA LYS A 39 4.73 -15.41 -13.24
C LYS A 39 4.23 -14.68 -11.99
N ILE A 40 3.78 -13.43 -12.14
CA ILE A 40 3.17 -12.67 -11.04
C ILE A 40 1.88 -13.35 -10.56
N ALA A 41 1.04 -13.82 -11.49
CA ALA A 41 -0.17 -14.54 -11.14
C ALA A 41 0.13 -15.86 -10.40
N SER A 42 1.13 -16.64 -10.85
CA SER A 42 1.58 -17.83 -10.12
C SER A 42 2.10 -17.49 -8.73
N TYR A 43 2.91 -16.44 -8.59
CA TYR A 43 3.39 -15.99 -7.27
C TYR A 43 2.23 -15.62 -6.33
N ASN A 44 1.21 -14.95 -6.85
CA ASN A 44 0.00 -14.65 -6.06
C ASN A 44 -0.70 -15.92 -5.61
N ASN A 45 -1.04 -16.81 -6.54
CA ASN A 45 -1.82 -18.02 -6.27
C ASN A 45 -1.06 -19.01 -5.37
N ASP A 46 0.25 -19.17 -5.60
CA ASP A 46 1.06 -20.19 -4.94
C ASP A 46 1.62 -19.73 -3.59
N THR A 47 1.63 -18.40 -3.33
CA THR A 47 2.31 -17.85 -2.15
C THR A 47 1.45 -16.91 -1.33
N LEU A 48 0.62 -16.07 -1.96
CA LEU A 48 -0.11 -15.02 -1.24
C LEU A 48 -1.54 -15.43 -0.86
N GLU A 49 -2.17 -16.31 -1.65
CA GLU A 49 -3.53 -16.81 -1.37
C GLU A 49 -3.56 -17.90 -0.32
N ASP A 50 -2.40 -18.36 0.15
CA ASP A 50 -2.31 -19.29 1.28
C ASP A 50 -2.63 -18.60 2.63
N PHE A 51 -3.16 -19.38 3.58
CA PHE A 51 -3.59 -18.92 4.91
C PHE A 51 -2.50 -18.21 5.73
N ALA A 52 -1.23 -18.46 5.42
CA ALA A 52 -0.06 -17.81 6.01
C ALA A 52 0.79 -17.07 4.97
N GLY A 53 0.20 -16.76 3.82
CA GLY A 53 0.88 -16.11 2.71
C GLY A 53 1.48 -14.77 3.14
N MET A 54 2.78 -14.61 2.94
CA MET A 54 3.51 -13.40 3.27
C MET A 54 4.11 -12.81 2.00
N PHE A 55 3.76 -11.56 1.71
CA PHE A 55 4.37 -10.83 0.62
C PHE A 55 5.85 -10.59 0.90
N ARG A 56 6.71 -10.98 -0.05
CA ARG A 56 8.15 -10.71 -0.02
C ARG A 56 8.57 -10.06 -1.32
N TYR A 57 8.96 -8.80 -1.23
CA TYR A 57 9.38 -8.01 -2.39
C TYR A 57 10.50 -8.69 -3.21
N SER A 58 11.50 -9.27 -2.54
CA SER A 58 12.60 -9.98 -3.21
C SER A 58 12.11 -11.18 -4.04
N LYS A 59 11.11 -11.92 -3.53
CA LYS A 59 10.52 -13.05 -4.25
C LYS A 59 9.70 -12.62 -5.47
N LEU A 60 9.00 -11.49 -5.37
CA LEU A 60 8.32 -10.90 -6.52
C LEU A 60 9.30 -10.47 -7.59
N VAL A 61 10.39 -9.77 -7.22
CA VAL A 61 11.44 -9.35 -8.15
C VAL A 61 12.11 -10.55 -8.82
N GLU A 62 12.39 -11.62 -8.06
CA GLU A 62 12.92 -12.89 -8.58
C GLU A 62 11.94 -13.52 -9.59
N ALA A 63 10.66 -13.62 -9.26
CA ALA A 63 9.63 -14.16 -10.15
C ALA A 63 9.53 -13.39 -11.49
N VAL A 64 9.68 -12.07 -11.46
CA VAL A 64 9.71 -11.23 -12.66
C VAL A 64 10.98 -11.52 -13.49
N ASN A 65 12.15 -11.61 -12.86
CA ASN A 65 13.39 -11.92 -13.57
C ASN A 65 13.37 -13.33 -14.18
N ASP A 66 12.74 -14.29 -13.52
CA ASP A 66 12.61 -15.67 -13.97
C ASP A 66 11.50 -15.90 -15.01
N ALA A 67 10.79 -14.84 -15.41
CA ALA A 67 9.75 -14.96 -16.42
C ALA A 67 10.32 -15.28 -17.81
N ASP A 68 11.53 -14.85 -18.09
CA ASP A 68 12.27 -15.19 -19.32
C ASP A 68 13.78 -15.00 -19.12
N THR A 69 14.58 -15.87 -19.72
CA THR A 69 16.05 -15.80 -19.64
C THR A 69 16.65 -14.56 -20.29
N SER A 70 15.89 -13.86 -21.12
CA SER A 70 16.31 -12.59 -21.72
C SER A 70 16.15 -11.39 -20.80
N ILE A 71 15.39 -11.51 -19.71
CA ILE A 71 15.19 -10.42 -18.75
C ILE A 71 16.49 -10.23 -17.94
N LEU A 72 17.03 -9.02 -17.99
CA LEU A 72 18.30 -8.68 -17.34
C LEU A 72 18.09 -8.08 -15.95
N SER A 73 17.04 -7.33 -15.78
CA SER A 73 16.70 -6.66 -14.52
C SER A 73 15.26 -6.12 -14.55
N ASN A 74 14.70 -5.87 -13.36
CA ASN A 74 13.45 -5.14 -13.26
C ASN A 74 13.50 -4.09 -12.13
N ILE A 75 12.62 -3.10 -12.25
CA ILE A 75 12.28 -2.15 -11.19
C ILE A 75 10.79 -2.29 -10.97
N THR A 76 10.43 -2.80 -9.80
CA THR A 76 9.04 -3.06 -9.41
C THR A 76 8.64 -2.14 -8.27
N THR A 77 7.57 -1.37 -8.46
CA THR A 77 6.96 -0.58 -7.38
C THR A 77 5.70 -1.27 -6.91
N VAL A 78 5.55 -1.41 -5.60
CA VAL A 78 4.41 -2.06 -4.95
C VAL A 78 3.67 -1.02 -4.12
N ARG A 79 2.34 -1.00 -4.26
CA ARG A 79 1.45 -0.25 -3.36
C ARG A 79 0.43 -1.22 -2.79
N MET A 80 0.27 -1.20 -1.47
CA MET A 80 -0.70 -2.01 -0.75
C MET A 80 -1.93 -1.16 -0.41
N TYR A 81 -3.10 -1.76 -0.54
CA TYR A 81 -4.38 -1.10 -0.25
C TYR A 81 -5.18 -1.90 0.76
N LYS A 82 -5.85 -1.18 1.64
CA LYS A 82 -6.91 -1.73 2.50
C LYS A 82 -8.15 -0.87 2.40
N TYR A 83 -9.27 -1.55 2.32
CA TYR A 83 -10.59 -0.93 2.36
C TYR A 83 -11.24 -1.27 3.69
N PHE A 84 -11.89 -0.31 4.30
CA PHE A 84 -12.73 -0.56 5.46
C PHE A 84 -13.96 0.33 5.42
N THR A 85 -15.05 -0.13 6.03
CA THR A 85 -16.28 0.64 6.16
C THR A 85 -16.34 1.17 7.58
N PRO A 86 -16.21 2.49 7.80
CA PRO A 86 -16.30 3.06 9.14
C PRO A 86 -17.73 3.06 9.65
N THR A 87 -17.88 3.07 10.97
CA THR A 87 -19.15 3.41 11.63
C THR A 87 -19.28 4.92 11.64
N LEU A 88 -20.30 5.44 10.96
CA LEU A 88 -20.51 6.87 10.84
C LEU A 88 -20.93 7.50 12.16
N ASN A 89 -20.62 8.78 12.34
CA ASN A 89 -20.99 9.59 13.51
C ASN A 89 -20.50 9.02 14.85
N SER A 90 -19.36 8.33 14.85
CA SER A 90 -18.79 7.71 16.04
C SER A 90 -17.28 7.90 16.04
N GLY A 91 -16.72 8.39 17.16
CA GLY A 91 -15.29 8.49 17.37
C GLY A 91 -14.70 7.13 17.77
N LEU A 92 -14.46 6.26 16.82
CA LEU A 92 -13.96 4.91 17.07
C LEU A 92 -12.48 4.77 16.73
N LYS A 93 -11.82 3.84 17.43
CA LYS A 93 -10.48 3.40 17.11
C LYS A 93 -10.56 2.34 15.99
N TYR A 94 -9.78 2.53 14.93
CA TYR A 94 -9.60 1.54 13.87
C TYR A 94 -8.14 1.13 13.79
N THR A 95 -7.91 -0.16 13.63
CA THR A 95 -6.57 -0.73 13.42
C THR A 95 -6.57 -1.44 12.08
N LEU A 96 -5.70 -0.99 11.18
CA LEU A 96 -5.49 -1.56 9.86
C LEU A 96 -4.12 -2.24 9.86
N SER A 97 -4.07 -3.56 9.67
CA SER A 97 -2.82 -4.30 9.62
C SER A 97 -2.53 -4.74 8.19
N TYR A 98 -1.42 -4.29 7.63
CA TYR A 98 -0.92 -4.77 6.33
C TYR A 98 -0.19 -6.10 6.45
N ASN A 99 0.12 -6.55 7.69
CA ASN A 99 0.88 -7.77 7.98
C ASN A 99 2.23 -7.82 7.23
N ASN A 100 2.76 -6.68 6.88
CA ASN A 100 4.03 -6.53 6.17
C ASN A 100 4.66 -5.19 6.53
N ALA A 101 6.00 -5.15 6.61
CA ALA A 101 6.72 -3.91 6.85
C ALA A 101 6.46 -2.88 5.74
N LEU A 102 6.31 -1.61 6.13
CA LEU A 102 6.17 -0.49 5.23
C LEU A 102 7.55 0.14 4.98
N TYR A 103 7.77 0.63 3.76
CA TYR A 103 9.05 1.23 3.39
C TYR A 103 9.26 2.58 4.11
N ASN A 104 10.06 2.56 5.15
CA ASN A 104 10.49 3.75 5.87
C ASN A 104 11.97 3.59 6.28
N PRO A 105 12.93 3.97 5.42
CA PRO A 105 14.35 3.70 5.63
C PRO A 105 14.98 4.51 6.76
N HIS A 106 14.36 5.60 7.19
CA HIS A 106 14.81 6.43 8.31
C HIS A 106 13.65 7.29 8.85
N SER A 107 13.75 7.71 10.09
CA SER A 107 12.77 8.61 10.70
C SER A 107 12.62 9.92 9.90
N GLY A 108 11.40 10.36 9.69
CA GLY A 108 11.06 11.54 8.89
C GLY A 108 11.15 11.33 7.38
N HIS A 109 11.25 10.07 6.91
CA HIS A 109 11.31 9.76 5.48
C HIS A 109 10.11 10.35 4.74
N ASN A 110 10.40 11.14 3.70
CA ASN A 110 9.41 11.79 2.84
C ASN A 110 8.32 12.58 3.59
N SER A 111 8.61 13.13 4.78
CA SER A 111 7.62 13.79 5.64
C SER A 111 6.95 15.00 4.97
N SER A 112 7.69 15.76 4.16
CA SER A 112 7.15 16.89 3.38
C SER A 112 6.28 16.43 2.21
N GLY A 113 6.51 15.24 1.67
CA GLY A 113 5.73 14.61 0.61
C GLY A 113 4.53 13.81 1.11
N GLY A 114 4.36 13.67 2.44
CA GLY A 114 3.27 12.91 3.06
C GLY A 114 3.63 11.49 3.46
N GLY A 115 4.91 11.20 3.67
CA GLY A 115 5.37 9.90 4.14
C GLY A 115 5.13 8.76 3.14
N VAL A 116 4.64 7.64 3.63
CA VAL A 116 4.37 6.42 2.85
C VAL A 116 2.90 5.99 2.89
N ILE A 117 2.10 6.56 3.80
CA ILE A 117 0.66 6.32 3.91
C ILE A 117 -0.09 7.41 3.14
N SER A 118 -1.16 7.03 2.49
CA SER A 118 -2.13 7.96 1.91
C SER A 118 -3.53 7.35 1.93
N SER A 119 -4.55 8.17 2.05
CA SER A 119 -5.95 7.75 1.92
C SER A 119 -6.60 8.36 0.69
N THR A 120 -7.74 7.82 0.30
CA THR A 120 -8.75 8.54 -0.48
C THR A 120 -9.35 9.65 0.37
N GLY A 121 -10.02 10.63 -0.26
CA GLY A 121 -10.71 11.68 0.43
C GLY A 121 -11.95 11.19 1.18
N PHE A 122 -12.23 11.80 2.33
CA PHE A 122 -13.41 11.51 3.15
C PHE A 122 -13.90 12.76 3.90
N LYS A 123 -15.10 12.70 4.43
CA LYS A 123 -15.65 13.76 5.27
C LYS A 123 -15.43 13.43 6.74
N VAL A 124 -15.07 14.46 7.52
CA VAL A 124 -14.97 14.35 8.98
C VAL A 124 -16.25 14.86 9.59
N ASN A 125 -16.84 14.08 10.49
CA ASN A 125 -18.02 14.48 11.22
C ASN A 125 -17.71 15.69 12.11
N ASN A 126 -18.64 16.63 12.21
CA ASN A 126 -18.51 17.91 12.92
C ASN A 126 -17.49 18.89 12.30
N ASP A 127 -16.99 18.67 11.10
CA ASP A 127 -16.29 19.72 10.35
C ASP A 127 -17.29 20.63 9.63
N SER A 128 -17.48 21.83 10.18
CA SER A 128 -18.38 22.83 9.61
C SER A 128 -17.89 23.40 8.27
N SER A 129 -16.61 23.23 7.95
CA SER A 129 -16.03 23.70 6.67
C SER A 129 -16.43 22.83 5.49
N ALA A 130 -16.95 21.63 5.75
CA ALA A 130 -17.29 20.61 4.76
C ALA A 130 -16.12 20.27 3.80
N ASN A 131 -14.87 20.48 4.21
CA ASN A 131 -13.70 20.11 3.44
C ASN A 131 -13.62 18.59 3.25
N GLU A 132 -13.02 18.16 2.15
CA GLU A 132 -12.60 16.79 1.98
C GLU A 132 -11.23 16.61 2.66
N HIS A 133 -11.15 15.65 3.58
CA HIS A 133 -9.94 15.35 4.34
C HIS A 133 -9.24 14.12 3.81
N PHE A 134 -7.95 14.06 4.08
CA PHE A 134 -7.05 12.99 3.68
C PHE A 134 -6.13 12.63 4.85
N LEU A 135 -5.61 11.42 4.82
CA LEU A 135 -4.59 10.96 5.74
C LEU A 135 -3.24 10.87 5.03
N ASP A 136 -2.20 11.24 5.75
CA ASP A 136 -0.80 10.95 5.42
C ASP A 136 -0.01 10.68 6.70
N ASP A 137 1.29 10.38 6.59
CA ASP A 137 2.16 10.21 7.74
C ASP A 137 3.36 11.17 7.69
N ASP A 138 3.98 11.36 8.87
CA ASP A 138 5.15 12.23 9.02
C ASP A 138 6.50 11.53 8.85
N GLY A 139 6.50 10.22 8.53
CA GLY A 139 7.70 9.41 8.47
C GLY A 139 8.32 9.08 9.83
N ALA A 140 7.74 9.58 10.93
CA ALA A 140 8.23 9.39 12.31
C ALA A 140 7.26 8.57 13.18
N GLY A 141 6.17 8.10 12.61
CA GLY A 141 5.18 7.24 13.27
C GLY A 141 3.85 7.90 13.59
N ASN A 142 3.65 9.18 13.24
CA ASN A 142 2.35 9.82 13.41
C ASN A 142 1.57 9.81 12.10
N LEU A 143 0.29 9.44 12.20
CA LEU A 143 -0.70 9.61 11.14
C LEU A 143 -1.34 10.98 11.28
N ARG A 144 -1.39 11.75 10.20
CA ARG A 144 -1.86 13.14 10.20
C ARG A 144 -3.13 13.27 9.36
N LEU A 145 -4.00 14.19 9.76
CA LEU A 145 -5.21 14.58 9.04
C LEU A 145 -5.00 15.94 8.38
N TYR A 146 -5.31 16.06 7.09
CA TYR A 146 -5.21 17.31 6.35
C TYR A 146 -6.32 17.46 5.32
N TYR A 147 -6.54 18.69 4.86
CA TYR A 147 -7.31 18.99 3.65
C TYR A 147 -6.44 19.77 2.66
N LEU A 148 -6.90 19.91 1.44
CA LEU A 148 -6.20 20.65 0.40
C LEU A 148 -6.77 22.08 0.27
N SER A 149 -5.91 23.09 0.37
CA SER A 149 -6.18 24.47 -0.02
C SER A 149 -5.43 24.76 -1.31
N GLY A 150 -6.10 24.64 -2.45
CA GLY A 150 -5.44 24.54 -3.74
C GLY A 150 -4.59 23.27 -3.83
N THR A 151 -3.28 23.42 -3.96
CA THR A 151 -2.33 22.28 -3.96
C THR A 151 -1.61 22.08 -2.62
N ALA A 152 -1.83 22.99 -1.65
CA ALA A 152 -1.15 22.96 -0.37
C ALA A 152 -1.92 22.11 0.64
N ARG A 153 -1.19 21.26 1.41
CA ARG A 153 -1.74 20.52 2.55
C ARG A 153 -1.89 21.43 3.76
N VAL A 154 -3.08 21.47 4.32
CA VAL A 154 -3.38 22.18 5.58
C VAL A 154 -3.70 21.12 6.62
N TYR A 155 -2.78 20.89 7.54
CA TYR A 155 -2.93 19.90 8.60
C TYR A 155 -3.87 20.40 9.68
N THR A 156 -4.92 19.63 9.95
CA THR A 156 -5.91 19.91 11.02
C THR A 156 -5.59 19.11 12.28
N ASP A 157 -4.96 17.95 12.15
CA ASP A 157 -4.48 17.14 13.26
C ASP A 157 -3.17 16.45 12.86
N ALA A 158 -2.10 16.71 13.60
CA ALA A 158 -0.78 16.11 13.36
C ALA A 158 -0.60 14.73 14.04
N THR A 159 -1.54 14.32 14.87
CA THR A 159 -1.50 13.09 15.69
C THR A 159 -2.82 12.32 15.65
N TYR A 160 -3.49 12.35 14.50
CA TYR A 160 -4.78 11.68 14.30
C TYR A 160 -4.72 10.16 14.51
N GLY A 161 -3.53 9.60 14.40
CA GLY A 161 -3.25 8.20 14.64
C GLY A 161 -1.76 7.89 14.67
N THR A 162 -1.44 6.61 14.58
CA THR A 162 -0.05 6.13 14.57
C THR A 162 0.21 5.15 13.44
N VAL A 163 1.48 5.08 13.03
CA VAL A 163 1.98 4.14 12.01
C VAL A 163 3.16 3.37 12.58
N ASN A 164 3.08 2.05 12.58
CA ASN A 164 4.22 1.18 12.88
C ASN A 164 4.77 0.61 11.55
N TYR A 165 5.86 1.16 11.08
CA TYR A 165 6.44 0.77 9.79
C TYR A 165 7.01 -0.65 9.79
N THR A 166 7.42 -1.17 10.95
CA THR A 166 7.99 -2.53 11.06
C THR A 166 6.92 -3.61 10.96
N THR A 167 5.76 -3.40 11.59
CA THR A 167 4.66 -4.36 11.57
C THR A 167 3.66 -4.11 10.45
N GLY A 168 3.66 -2.89 9.88
CA GLY A 168 2.66 -2.43 8.93
C GLY A 168 1.30 -2.18 9.58
N GLU A 169 1.28 -1.79 10.84
CA GLU A 169 0.05 -1.43 11.54
C GLU A 169 -0.20 0.07 11.48
N VAL A 170 -1.40 0.44 11.06
CA VAL A 170 -1.89 1.83 11.04
C VAL A 170 -3.10 1.93 11.95
N VAL A 171 -3.04 2.83 12.92
CA VAL A 171 -4.09 3.02 13.92
C VAL A 171 -4.67 4.43 13.80
N LEU A 172 -5.97 4.53 13.59
CA LEU A 172 -6.73 5.76 13.77
C LEU A 172 -7.25 5.77 15.21
N THR A 173 -6.88 6.77 16.01
CA THR A 173 -7.13 6.73 17.47
C THR A 173 -8.57 7.05 17.81
N SER A 174 -9.18 8.01 17.11
CA SER A 174 -10.58 8.43 17.32
C SER A 174 -11.11 9.02 16.01
N ALA A 175 -11.33 8.15 15.03
CA ALA A 175 -11.80 8.59 13.72
C ALA A 175 -13.29 8.96 13.79
N GLN A 176 -13.58 10.23 13.58
CA GLN A 176 -14.94 10.74 13.44
C GLN A 176 -15.27 10.88 11.96
N LEU A 177 -15.86 9.85 11.39
CA LEU A 177 -16.16 9.71 9.97
C LEU A 177 -17.65 9.73 9.70
#